data_cb8a787c1fc91f136b0b76ab31fc75b0
#
_entry.id   cb8a787c1fc91f136b0b76ab31fc75b0
#
_cell.length_a   1.000
_cell.length_b   1.000
_cell.length_c   1.000
_cell.angle_alpha   90.00
_cell.angle_beta   90.00
_cell.angle_gamma   90.00
#
_symmetry.space_group_name_H-M   'P 1'
#
loop_
_entity.id
_entity.type
_entity.pdbx_description
1 polymer ?
#
loop_
_entity_poly.entity_id
_entity_poly.type
_entity_poly.pdbx_seq_one_letter_code
_entity_poly.pdbx_strand_id
1 'polypeptide(L)'
;MRFELFIASRYLRAKRRQAFIGIITAISIAGVTAGVASLVIALAINNGFRQDLQQRLLGSTSHISLLRVADDGIKDWPALMDRLSKQPHVVAAAPAIFEQVLISRGPRARGAVLKGMIPRYERRVGDLLTTVKEGSAEALEDSGSGEQPGLQPGLGGSEIRPHTSSPDTGLPSSQAESTAKSKAAGWSARSTQTNPTQAEQAPDSLAGVEQRVAAMPPIVLGKDMADGLGATVGSVVLVTSPQGELTPFGMVPKYNRFRVVGIFNSGFFDYDSSWAFARLSDAQQLFGLGNLISVMEFKVDDIYRADVISRSLEDAAGKGFMATNWMEQNKALFRALRLERVVTFITIGLIVFVAALNILISLIMMVMEKTKDIAVLMSMGTRKAQVRNVFIAQGVLIGVIGTAIGLVLGYAISYAGGHYHVISLSPEVYSIDYVPFAPRIIDGVIVALVAVGISFVATLYPSWSASRILPAEALRYE
;
A
#
# COMPACT_ATOMS: atom_id res chain seq x y z
N MET A 1 45.75 -28.90 -13.06
CA MET A 1 44.30 -28.66 -13.17
C MET A 1 43.56 -29.78 -13.91
N ARG A 2 44.02 -30.32 -15.04
CA ARG A 2 43.26 -31.42 -15.72
C ARG A 2 43.23 -32.73 -14.91
N PHE A 3 44.27 -33.06 -14.16
CA PHE A 3 44.37 -34.26 -13.34
C PHE A 3 43.45 -34.16 -12.08
N GLU A 4 43.50 -33.01 -11.41
CA GLU A 4 42.72 -32.77 -10.18
C GLU A 4 41.20 -32.77 -10.44
N LEU A 5 40.76 -32.11 -11.53
CA LEU A 5 39.35 -32.12 -11.97
C LEU A 5 38.89 -33.52 -12.41
N PHE A 6 39.76 -34.28 -13.08
CA PHE A 6 39.44 -35.64 -13.48
C PHE A 6 39.21 -36.54 -12.26
N ILE A 7 40.11 -36.49 -11.27
CA ILE A 7 39.96 -37.27 -10.03
C ILE A 7 38.73 -36.79 -9.24
N ALA A 8 38.54 -35.48 -9.10
CA ALA A 8 37.39 -34.92 -8.38
C ALA A 8 36.06 -35.38 -9.01
N SER A 9 35.92 -35.32 -10.33
CA SER A 9 34.71 -35.79 -11.03
C SER A 9 34.50 -37.29 -10.92
N ARG A 10 35.60 -38.09 -10.90
CA ARG A 10 35.52 -39.54 -10.74
C ARG A 10 35.12 -39.97 -9.33
N TYR A 11 35.56 -39.21 -8.31
CA TYR A 11 35.07 -39.42 -6.92
C TYR A 11 33.61 -39.13 -6.75
N LEU A 12 33.04 -38.18 -7.48
CA LEU A 12 31.61 -37.92 -7.50
C LEU A 12 30.78 -39.02 -8.21
N ARG A 13 31.38 -39.79 -9.16
CA ARG A 13 30.74 -40.88 -9.92
C ARG A 13 31.03 -42.28 -9.37
N ALA A 14 31.32 -42.43 -8.07
CA ALA A 14 31.72 -43.71 -7.48
C ALA A 14 30.72 -44.87 -7.72
N LYS A 15 31.24 -46.02 -8.19
CA LYS A 15 30.45 -47.24 -8.46
C LYS A 15 29.97 -47.92 -7.16
N ARG A 16 28.93 -48.73 -7.25
CA ARG A 16 28.10 -49.44 -6.23
C ARG A 16 28.75 -49.90 -4.91
N ARG A 17 30.07 -50.05 -4.81
CA ARG A 17 30.77 -50.40 -3.53
C ARG A 17 31.03 -49.25 -2.58
N GLN A 18 30.74 -47.98 -2.96
CA GLN A 18 30.92 -46.79 -2.14
C GLN A 18 29.65 -45.94 -2.10
N ALA A 19 28.49 -46.61 -1.92
CA ALA A 19 27.19 -45.97 -1.85
C ALA A 19 27.10 -44.86 -0.80
N PHE A 20 27.87 -44.99 0.31
CA PHE A 20 27.91 -44.03 1.40
C PHE A 20 28.48 -42.67 0.97
N ILE A 21 29.56 -42.65 0.16
CA ILE A 21 30.13 -41.39 -0.37
C ILE A 21 29.14 -40.69 -1.30
N GLY A 22 28.44 -41.47 -2.13
CA GLY A 22 27.41 -40.95 -3.05
C GLY A 22 26.27 -40.27 -2.28
N ILE A 23 25.85 -40.86 -1.17
CA ILE A 23 24.79 -40.30 -0.30
C ILE A 23 25.26 -39.00 0.36
N ILE A 24 26.49 -38.95 0.92
CA ILE A 24 27.06 -37.74 1.51
C ILE A 24 27.12 -36.60 0.49
N THR A 25 27.62 -36.91 -0.71
CA THR A 25 27.70 -35.93 -1.81
C THR A 25 26.32 -35.44 -2.24
N ALA A 26 25.32 -36.34 -2.34
CA ALA A 26 23.94 -35.98 -2.68
C ALA A 26 23.30 -35.08 -1.60
N ILE A 27 23.51 -35.39 -0.32
CA ILE A 27 23.05 -34.57 0.80
C ILE A 27 23.69 -33.18 0.74
N SER A 28 25.01 -33.09 0.44
CA SER A 28 25.71 -31.81 0.31
C SER A 28 25.15 -30.98 -0.84
N ILE A 29 24.96 -31.58 -2.02
CA ILE A 29 24.35 -30.91 -3.18
C ILE A 29 22.94 -30.46 -2.85
N ALA A 30 22.11 -31.33 -2.22
CA ALA A 30 20.77 -31.00 -1.81
C ALA A 30 20.72 -29.85 -0.79
N GLY A 31 21.66 -29.83 0.17
CA GLY A 31 21.77 -28.73 1.16
C GLY A 31 22.11 -27.39 0.51
N VAL A 32 23.09 -27.37 -0.42
CA VAL A 32 23.43 -26.15 -1.17
C VAL A 32 22.26 -25.73 -2.07
N THR A 33 21.62 -26.68 -2.75
CA THR A 33 20.46 -26.43 -3.60
C THR A 33 19.32 -25.81 -2.82
N ALA A 34 18.97 -26.38 -1.66
CA ALA A 34 17.91 -25.86 -0.79
C ALA A 34 18.26 -24.45 -0.28
N GLY A 35 19.52 -24.25 0.15
CA GLY A 35 19.97 -22.93 0.61
C GLY A 35 19.90 -21.85 -0.47
N VAL A 36 20.37 -22.15 -1.68
CA VAL A 36 20.34 -21.23 -2.82
C VAL A 36 18.90 -20.96 -3.28
N ALA A 37 18.07 -22.00 -3.39
CA ALA A 37 16.67 -21.87 -3.77
C ALA A 37 15.90 -21.01 -2.76
N SER A 38 16.04 -21.28 -1.45
CA SER A 38 15.40 -20.49 -0.40
C SER A 38 15.84 -19.02 -0.46
N LEU A 39 17.12 -18.77 -0.75
CA LEU A 39 17.64 -17.41 -0.85
C LEU A 39 17.05 -16.65 -2.04
N VAL A 40 16.98 -17.30 -3.21
CA VAL A 40 16.36 -16.71 -4.40
C VAL A 40 14.87 -16.40 -4.17
N ILE A 41 14.15 -17.33 -3.55
CA ILE A 41 12.72 -17.15 -3.22
C ILE A 41 12.54 -15.99 -2.23
N ALA A 42 13.33 -15.95 -1.16
CA ALA A 42 13.25 -14.88 -0.16
C ALA A 42 13.54 -13.50 -0.76
N LEU A 43 14.55 -13.39 -1.63
CA LEU A 43 14.85 -12.14 -2.34
C LEU A 43 13.75 -11.78 -3.34
N ALA A 44 13.16 -12.76 -4.04
CA ALA A 44 12.06 -12.52 -4.96
C ALA A 44 10.82 -11.97 -4.24
N ILE A 45 10.46 -12.52 -3.08
CA ILE A 45 9.34 -12.04 -2.24
C ILE A 45 9.64 -10.63 -1.74
N ASN A 46 10.82 -10.39 -1.19
CA ASN A 46 11.21 -9.08 -0.67
C ASN A 46 11.18 -7.99 -1.76
N ASN A 47 11.73 -8.29 -2.92
CA ASN A 47 11.69 -7.38 -4.07
C ASN A 47 10.26 -7.13 -4.56
N GLY A 48 9.45 -8.20 -4.64
CA GLY A 48 8.06 -8.13 -5.05
C GLY A 48 7.25 -7.23 -4.10
N PHE A 49 7.36 -7.48 -2.81
CA PHE A 49 6.65 -6.69 -1.79
C PHE A 49 7.03 -5.20 -1.83
N ARG A 50 8.33 -4.90 -1.92
CA ARG A 50 8.80 -3.51 -2.03
C ARG A 50 8.33 -2.83 -3.32
N GLN A 51 8.40 -3.54 -4.44
CA GLN A 51 8.00 -2.99 -5.74
C GLN A 51 6.48 -2.76 -5.80
N ASP A 52 5.68 -3.70 -5.32
CA ASP A 52 4.22 -3.61 -5.30
C ASP A 52 3.75 -2.48 -4.38
N LEU A 53 4.26 -2.41 -3.14
CA LEU A 53 3.95 -1.31 -2.21
C LEU A 53 4.36 0.05 -2.78
N GLN A 54 5.57 0.15 -3.33
CA GLN A 54 6.04 1.40 -3.91
C GLN A 54 5.18 1.83 -5.11
N GLN A 55 4.81 0.91 -5.98
CA GLN A 55 4.00 1.19 -7.15
C GLN A 55 2.58 1.62 -6.77
N ARG A 56 1.96 0.97 -5.79
CA ARG A 56 0.61 1.31 -5.31
C ARG A 56 0.60 2.65 -4.58
N LEU A 57 1.58 2.91 -3.71
CA LEU A 57 1.69 4.19 -3.02
C LEU A 57 1.91 5.36 -3.98
N LEU A 58 2.80 5.19 -4.97
CA LEU A 58 3.14 6.26 -5.91
C LEU A 58 2.07 6.49 -6.98
N GLY A 59 1.32 5.44 -7.37
CA GLY A 59 0.20 5.56 -8.29
C GLY A 59 -1.03 6.20 -7.65
N SER A 60 -1.23 5.96 -6.36
CA SER A 60 -2.47 6.35 -5.68
C SER A 60 -2.45 7.74 -5.07
N THR A 61 -1.27 8.33 -4.80
CA THR A 61 -1.17 9.63 -4.12
C THR A 61 -0.30 10.62 -4.85
N SER A 62 -0.49 11.90 -4.51
CA SER A 62 0.41 12.97 -4.90
C SER A 62 1.82 12.75 -4.30
N HIS A 63 2.83 13.22 -5.00
CA HIS A 63 4.22 13.05 -4.55
C HIS A 63 4.59 14.07 -3.46
N ILE A 64 4.00 15.27 -3.49
CA ILE A 64 4.20 16.34 -2.52
C ILE A 64 2.87 16.99 -2.20
N SER A 65 2.63 17.27 -0.92
CA SER A 65 1.46 17.98 -0.41
C SER A 65 1.93 19.26 0.29
N LEU A 66 1.42 20.39 -0.17
CA LEU A 66 1.65 21.72 0.43
C LEU A 66 0.42 22.12 1.23
N LEU A 67 0.62 22.49 2.48
CA LEU A 67 -0.44 22.91 3.40
C LEU A 67 0.02 24.15 4.20
N ARG A 68 -0.93 24.80 4.86
CA ARG A 68 -0.60 25.91 5.77
C ARG A 68 -0.30 25.39 7.16
N VAL A 69 0.77 25.92 7.75
CA VAL A 69 1.19 25.57 9.13
C VAL A 69 0.11 25.91 10.16
N ALA A 70 -0.66 26.98 9.92
CA ALA A 70 -1.72 27.42 10.81
C ALA A 70 -3.04 26.62 10.64
N ASP A 71 -3.10 25.70 9.67
CA ASP A 71 -4.27 24.88 9.34
C ASP A 71 -5.55 25.70 9.07
N ASP A 72 -5.38 26.95 8.61
CA ASP A 72 -6.45 27.91 8.33
C ASP A 72 -6.90 27.87 6.85
N GLY A 73 -6.42 26.91 6.10
CA GLY A 73 -6.69 26.73 4.67
C GLY A 73 -5.92 27.70 3.77
N ILE A 74 -5.83 27.35 2.50
CA ILE A 74 -5.13 28.13 1.47
C ILE A 74 -6.14 29.03 0.76
N LYS A 75 -5.96 30.35 0.89
CA LYS A 75 -6.69 31.39 0.17
C LYS A 75 -6.05 31.62 -1.20
N ASP A 76 -6.83 32.14 -2.15
CA ASP A 76 -6.34 32.49 -3.50
C ASP A 76 -5.50 31.38 -4.16
N TRP A 77 -5.91 30.13 -3.89
CA TRP A 77 -5.22 28.93 -4.36
C TRP A 77 -5.00 28.88 -5.88
N PRO A 78 -5.86 29.46 -6.77
CA PRO A 78 -5.62 29.39 -8.21
C PRO A 78 -4.35 30.15 -8.63
N ALA A 79 -4.13 31.35 -8.06
CA ALA A 79 -2.93 32.15 -8.35
C ALA A 79 -1.67 31.50 -7.78
N LEU A 80 -1.77 30.90 -6.58
CA LEU A 80 -0.66 30.17 -5.96
C LEU A 80 -0.32 28.92 -6.78
N MET A 81 -1.33 28.15 -7.20
CA MET A 81 -1.17 26.94 -8.02
C MET A 81 -0.49 27.26 -9.36
N ASP A 82 -0.91 28.35 -10.06
CA ASP A 82 -0.30 28.77 -11.33
C ASP A 82 1.17 29.16 -11.16
N ARG A 83 1.52 29.78 -10.04
CA ARG A 83 2.91 30.14 -9.71
C ARG A 83 3.77 28.92 -9.41
N LEU A 84 3.25 27.98 -8.58
CA LEU A 84 4.00 26.80 -8.14
C LEU A 84 4.07 25.71 -9.19
N SER A 85 3.08 25.59 -10.09
CA SER A 85 3.11 24.64 -11.20
C SER A 85 4.19 24.96 -12.25
N LYS A 86 4.72 26.17 -12.26
CA LYS A 86 5.84 26.60 -13.13
C LYS A 86 7.21 26.32 -12.54
N GLN A 87 7.29 25.80 -11.31
CA GLN A 87 8.58 25.47 -10.69
C GLN A 87 9.24 24.27 -11.40
N PRO A 88 10.58 24.22 -11.42
CA PRO A 88 11.31 23.09 -11.99
C PRO A 88 10.88 21.77 -11.34
N HIS A 89 10.81 20.71 -12.15
CA HIS A 89 10.45 19.36 -11.70
C HIS A 89 8.98 19.16 -11.30
N VAL A 90 8.12 20.17 -11.37
CA VAL A 90 6.68 20.04 -11.16
C VAL A 90 6.00 19.66 -12.47
N VAL A 91 5.33 18.51 -12.49
CA VAL A 91 4.60 18.00 -13.66
C VAL A 91 3.15 18.43 -13.65
N ALA A 92 2.51 18.38 -12.48
CA ALA A 92 1.11 18.74 -12.30
C ALA A 92 0.85 19.21 -10.87
N ALA A 93 -0.22 20.00 -10.72
CA ALA A 93 -0.73 20.44 -9.42
C ALA A 93 -2.26 20.29 -9.37
N ALA A 94 -2.80 19.99 -8.20
CA ALA A 94 -4.23 19.88 -7.95
C ALA A 94 -4.61 20.48 -6.59
N PRO A 95 -5.73 21.23 -6.52
CA PRO A 95 -6.28 21.67 -5.25
C PRO A 95 -7.11 20.56 -4.63
N ALA A 96 -7.00 20.36 -3.32
CA ALA A 96 -7.81 19.37 -2.62
C ALA A 96 -8.19 19.82 -1.20
N ILE A 97 -9.22 19.19 -0.67
CA ILE A 97 -9.59 19.24 0.74
C ILE A 97 -9.50 17.82 1.27
N PHE A 98 -8.77 17.63 2.37
CA PHE A 98 -8.74 16.37 3.11
C PHE A 98 -9.33 16.60 4.49
N GLU A 99 -10.44 15.93 4.77
CA GLU A 99 -11.08 16.00 6.06
C GLU A 99 -11.58 14.63 6.52
N GLN A 100 -11.46 14.38 7.81
CA GLN A 100 -12.01 13.17 8.40
C GLN A 100 -13.53 13.32 8.57
N VAL A 101 -14.25 12.29 8.12
CA VAL A 101 -15.73 12.26 8.18
C VAL A 101 -16.20 10.91 8.66
N LEU A 102 -17.45 10.86 9.11
CA LEU A 102 -18.17 9.63 9.32
C LEU A 102 -19.16 9.44 8.17
N ILE A 103 -19.01 8.35 7.42
CA ILE A 103 -19.97 7.98 6.38
C ILE A 103 -20.86 6.88 6.92
N SER A 104 -22.18 7.09 6.82
CA SER A 104 -23.16 6.14 7.35
C SER A 104 -24.26 5.82 6.36
N ARG A 105 -24.77 4.57 6.43
CA ARG A 105 -25.94 4.10 5.70
C ARG A 105 -26.77 3.19 6.59
N GLY A 106 -27.92 3.69 7.02
CA GLY A 106 -28.73 3.02 8.04
C GLY A 106 -27.94 2.83 9.34
N PRO A 107 -27.88 1.59 9.89
CA PRO A 107 -27.17 1.33 11.14
C PRO A 107 -25.67 1.18 10.99
N ARG A 108 -25.13 1.15 9.76
CA ARG A 108 -23.71 0.97 9.48
C ARG A 108 -23.04 2.31 9.33
N ALA A 109 -21.88 2.47 9.96
CA ALA A 109 -21.04 3.66 9.86
C ALA A 109 -19.57 3.31 9.77
N ARG A 110 -18.80 4.09 9.01
CA ARG A 110 -17.36 3.96 8.84
C ARG A 110 -16.70 5.34 8.89
N GLY A 111 -15.59 5.44 9.61
CA GLY A 111 -14.72 6.60 9.53
C GLY A 111 -14.05 6.64 8.17
N ALA A 112 -13.95 7.81 7.57
CA ALA A 112 -13.37 7.98 6.25
C ALA A 112 -12.61 9.31 6.14
N VAL A 113 -11.67 9.38 5.20
CA VAL A 113 -11.09 10.61 4.70
C VAL A 113 -11.87 11.03 3.46
N LEU A 114 -12.58 12.14 3.53
CA LEU A 114 -13.24 12.73 2.37
C LEU A 114 -12.24 13.62 1.64
N LYS A 115 -11.93 13.25 0.40
CA LYS A 115 -11.14 14.09 -0.51
C LYS A 115 -12.08 14.89 -1.41
N GLY A 116 -12.18 16.19 -1.15
CA GLY A 116 -12.80 17.14 -2.07
C GLY A 116 -11.81 17.51 -3.17
N MET A 117 -12.16 17.29 -4.43
CA MET A 117 -11.25 17.45 -5.56
C MET A 117 -11.92 18.01 -6.80
N ILE A 118 -11.10 18.48 -7.74
CA ILE A 118 -11.53 18.84 -9.10
C ILE A 118 -10.97 17.75 -10.04
N PRO A 119 -11.80 16.89 -10.65
CA PRO A 119 -11.35 15.71 -11.39
C PRO A 119 -10.34 15.98 -12.50
N ARG A 120 -10.49 17.10 -13.23
CA ARG A 120 -9.57 17.51 -14.32
C ARG A 120 -8.13 17.74 -13.86
N TYR A 121 -7.92 18.21 -12.62
CA TYR A 121 -6.59 18.39 -12.04
C TYR A 121 -6.10 17.09 -11.40
N GLU A 122 -6.99 16.38 -10.70
CA GLU A 122 -6.69 15.14 -10.02
C GLU A 122 -6.14 14.05 -10.96
N ARG A 123 -6.75 13.89 -12.14
CA ARG A 123 -6.28 12.92 -13.17
C ARG A 123 -4.84 13.16 -13.64
N ARG A 124 -4.28 14.35 -13.41
CA ARG A 124 -2.90 14.68 -13.74
C ARG A 124 -1.93 14.36 -12.61
N VAL A 125 -2.41 14.39 -11.37
CA VAL A 125 -1.60 14.22 -10.15
C VAL A 125 -1.61 12.79 -9.67
N GLY A 126 -2.76 12.12 -9.68
CA GLY A 126 -2.93 10.75 -9.21
C GLY A 126 -3.74 9.88 -10.17
N ASP A 127 -3.64 8.57 -9.99
CA ASP A 127 -4.31 7.58 -10.84
C ASP A 127 -5.57 6.99 -10.16
N LEU A 128 -5.95 7.44 -8.95
CA LEU A 128 -7.07 6.88 -8.18
C LEU A 128 -8.41 6.92 -8.94
N LEU A 129 -8.68 7.99 -9.68
CA LEU A 129 -9.91 8.09 -10.48
C LEU A 129 -9.95 7.09 -11.64
N THR A 130 -8.81 6.57 -12.08
CA THR A 130 -8.75 5.52 -13.12
C THR A 130 -9.09 4.14 -12.59
N THR A 131 -9.07 3.97 -11.26
CA THR A 131 -9.38 2.71 -10.58
C THR A 131 -10.86 2.52 -10.27
N VAL A 132 -11.74 3.43 -10.68
CA VAL A 132 -13.20 3.30 -10.58
C VAL A 132 -13.67 2.17 -11.49
N LYS A 133 -14.16 1.09 -10.90
CA LYS A 133 -14.60 -0.12 -11.63
C LYS A 133 -16.11 -0.22 -11.79
N GLU A 134 -16.86 0.38 -10.88
CA GLU A 134 -18.31 0.39 -10.91
C GLU A 134 -18.80 1.84 -10.94
N GLY A 135 -19.74 2.17 -11.81
CA GLY A 135 -20.21 3.53 -12.00
C GLY A 135 -19.24 4.41 -12.80
N SER A 136 -19.23 5.71 -12.55
CA SER A 136 -18.35 6.65 -13.23
C SER A 136 -17.90 7.80 -12.31
N ALA A 137 -16.61 8.14 -12.39
CA ALA A 137 -16.07 9.34 -11.76
C ALA A 137 -16.40 10.63 -12.53
N GLU A 138 -16.92 10.54 -13.77
CA GLU A 138 -17.30 11.72 -14.57
C GLU A 138 -18.43 12.52 -13.92
N ALA A 139 -19.29 11.85 -13.13
CA ALA A 139 -20.32 12.52 -12.36
C ALA A 139 -19.78 13.49 -11.28
N LEU A 140 -18.49 13.38 -10.94
CA LEU A 140 -17.80 14.36 -10.10
C LEU A 140 -17.39 15.63 -10.86
N GLU A 141 -17.44 15.65 -12.18
CA GLU A 141 -17.21 16.86 -12.96
C GLU A 141 -18.42 17.77 -12.85
N ASP A 142 -18.18 19.05 -12.55
CA ASP A 142 -19.26 20.04 -12.53
C ASP A 142 -19.82 20.21 -13.93
N SER A 143 -21.08 19.87 -14.13
CA SER A 143 -21.80 20.01 -15.40
C SER A 143 -22.01 21.49 -15.83
N GLY A 144 -21.33 22.43 -15.18
CA GLY A 144 -21.57 23.85 -15.44
C GLY A 144 -20.66 24.82 -14.70
N SER A 145 -19.34 24.76 -14.94
CA SER A 145 -18.48 25.92 -14.66
C SER A 145 -17.40 26.12 -15.70
N GLY A 146 -17.81 26.32 -16.92
CA GLY A 146 -17.13 27.27 -17.78
C GLY A 146 -17.49 28.66 -17.22
N GLU A 147 -16.45 29.47 -16.91
CA GLU A 147 -16.52 30.88 -16.51
C GLU A 147 -17.02 31.17 -15.08
N GLN A 148 -16.12 31.66 -14.27
CA GLN A 148 -16.43 32.43 -13.08
C GLN A 148 -17.34 33.62 -13.48
N PRO A 149 -18.49 33.85 -12.82
CA PRO A 149 -19.16 35.13 -12.93
C PRO A 149 -18.26 36.15 -12.23
N GLY A 150 -17.69 37.06 -13.02
CA GLY A 150 -17.00 38.23 -12.50
C GLY A 150 -17.91 38.98 -11.53
N LEU A 151 -17.40 39.24 -10.34
CA LEU A 151 -17.96 40.20 -9.40
C LEU A 151 -18.03 41.55 -10.10
N GLN A 152 -19.22 41.91 -10.60
CA GLN A 152 -19.57 43.31 -10.83
C GLN A 152 -20.09 43.89 -9.53
N PRO A 153 -19.55 45.01 -9.04
CA PRO A 153 -20.15 45.73 -7.91
C PRO A 153 -21.39 46.45 -8.39
N GLY A 154 -22.54 45.85 -8.15
CA GLY A 154 -23.85 46.49 -8.39
C GLY A 154 -24.13 47.51 -7.30
N LEU A 155 -23.95 48.79 -7.63
CA LEU A 155 -24.60 49.90 -6.97
C LEU A 155 -26.13 49.80 -7.16
N GLY A 156 -26.84 49.63 -6.08
CA GLY A 156 -28.31 49.65 -6.05
C GLY A 156 -28.80 49.91 -4.65
N GLY A 157 -28.79 51.19 -4.27
CA GLY A 157 -29.45 51.66 -3.06
C GLY A 157 -30.99 51.49 -3.16
N SER A 158 -31.58 50.92 -2.14
CA SER A 158 -33.02 51.15 -1.87
C SER A 158 -33.22 51.46 -0.42
N GLU A 159 -33.69 52.66 -0.21
CA GLU A 159 -34.07 53.29 1.06
C GLU A 159 -34.99 52.38 1.89
N ILE A 160 -34.56 52.21 3.13
CA ILE A 160 -35.45 51.67 4.20
C ILE A 160 -36.14 52.87 4.85
N ARG A 161 -37.44 53.02 4.64
CA ARG A 161 -38.28 53.92 5.44
C ARG A 161 -38.67 53.25 6.74
N PRO A 162 -38.53 53.93 7.89
CA PRO A 162 -39.00 53.42 9.18
C PRO A 162 -40.49 53.73 9.36
N HIS A 163 -41.28 52.73 9.69
CA HIS A 163 -42.60 52.96 10.27
C HIS A 163 -42.55 52.83 11.80
N THR A 164 -42.64 53.98 12.42
CA THR A 164 -42.98 54.15 13.85
C THR A 164 -44.45 54.00 14.09
N SER A 165 -44.84 53.18 15.05
CA SER A 165 -46.00 53.41 15.93
C SER A 165 -45.97 52.41 17.09
N SER A 166 -45.71 52.91 18.27
CA SER A 166 -46.03 52.33 19.60
C SER A 166 -47.37 52.90 20.06
N PRO A 167 -47.85 52.62 21.26
CA PRO A 167 -48.19 51.35 21.90
C PRO A 167 -49.67 51.38 22.39
N ASP A 168 -50.25 50.27 22.75
CA ASP A 168 -51.24 50.33 23.81
C ASP A 168 -51.29 49.08 24.69
N THR A 169 -51.45 49.41 25.95
CA THR A 169 -51.50 48.68 27.19
C THR A 169 -52.75 47.79 27.33
N GLY A 170 -52.59 46.69 28.03
CA GLY A 170 -53.75 45.93 28.57
C GLY A 170 -53.43 44.53 29.10
N LEU A 171 -52.87 44.45 30.33
CA LEU A 171 -53.08 43.30 31.20
C LEU A 171 -54.49 43.46 31.92
N PRO A 172 -55.17 42.35 32.29
CA PRO A 172 -54.92 41.73 33.58
C PRO A 172 -55.10 40.21 33.67
N SER A 173 -54.27 39.64 34.45
CA SER A 173 -54.44 38.72 35.61
C SER A 173 -55.55 37.68 35.66
N SER A 174 -55.21 36.50 36.02
CA SER A 174 -55.56 35.67 37.20
C SER A 174 -56.27 34.34 36.98
N GLN A 175 -55.69 33.35 37.63
CA GLN A 175 -56.26 32.22 38.37
C GLN A 175 -56.82 31.03 37.58
N ALA A 176 -56.18 29.91 37.63
CA ALA A 176 -56.07 28.91 38.72
C ALA A 176 -57.06 27.71 38.54
N GLU A 177 -56.47 26.55 38.78
CA GLU A 177 -57.03 25.30 39.31
C GLU A 177 -57.77 24.31 38.41
N SER A 178 -57.03 23.25 38.21
CA SER A 178 -57.32 21.85 38.63
C SER A 178 -58.66 21.22 38.20
N THR A 179 -58.65 20.12 37.56
CA THR A 179 -58.98 18.79 38.05
C THR A 179 -59.10 17.77 36.92
N ALA A 180 -58.51 16.62 37.20
CA ALA A 180 -58.63 15.40 36.40
C ALA A 180 -60.07 14.87 36.42
N LYS A 181 -60.53 14.28 35.31
CA LYS A 181 -61.25 12.99 35.34
C LYS A 181 -61.56 12.45 33.94
N SER A 182 -61.19 11.20 33.79
CA SER A 182 -61.52 10.29 32.72
C SER A 182 -63.03 10.22 32.42
N LYS A 183 -63.41 10.07 31.14
CA LYS A 183 -64.45 9.09 30.73
C LYS A 183 -64.38 8.83 29.23
N ALA A 184 -64.30 7.56 28.91
CA ALA A 184 -64.53 7.01 27.59
C ALA A 184 -66.04 7.20 27.20
N ALA A 185 -66.27 7.41 25.94
CA ALA A 185 -67.29 6.75 25.11
C ALA A 185 -67.72 7.61 23.94
N GLY A 186 -67.94 6.98 22.81
CA GLY A 186 -68.83 7.46 21.79
C GLY A 186 -68.26 7.77 20.43
N TRP A 187 -68.00 6.72 19.69
CA TRP A 187 -67.82 6.81 18.22
C TRP A 187 -69.21 7.11 17.63
N SER A 188 -69.34 8.28 17.02
CA SER A 188 -70.51 8.59 16.19
C SER A 188 -69.99 8.95 14.80
N ALA A 189 -70.24 8.08 13.86
CA ALA A 189 -69.96 8.29 12.45
C ALA A 189 -70.80 9.46 11.91
N ARG A 190 -70.13 10.52 11.49
CA ARG A 190 -70.72 11.57 10.65
C ARG A 190 -70.06 11.50 9.27
N SER A 191 -70.76 10.88 8.34
CA SER A 191 -70.46 10.91 6.92
C SER A 191 -70.56 12.35 6.41
N THR A 192 -69.41 12.94 6.14
CA THR A 192 -69.30 14.17 5.35
C THR A 192 -69.05 13.75 3.90
N GLN A 193 -70.04 13.99 3.05
CA GLN A 193 -69.91 13.91 1.61
C GLN A 193 -68.87 14.94 1.17
N THR A 194 -67.68 14.48 0.79
CA THR A 194 -66.66 15.28 0.12
C THR A 194 -66.82 15.15 -1.40
N ASN A 195 -66.96 16.29 -2.05
CA ASN A 195 -67.02 16.48 -3.50
C ASN A 195 -65.88 15.75 -4.21
N PRO A 196 -66.13 15.03 -5.31
CA PRO A 196 -65.08 14.35 -6.05
C PRO A 196 -64.47 15.28 -7.12
N THR A 197 -63.82 16.35 -6.72
CA THR A 197 -63.09 17.20 -7.70
C THR A 197 -61.86 17.86 -7.07
N GLN A 198 -61.13 17.14 -6.28
CA GLN A 198 -59.73 17.37 -6.06
C GLN A 198 -59.06 15.99 -6.01
N ALA A 199 -58.67 15.52 -7.19
CA ALA A 199 -57.71 14.43 -7.27
C ALA A 199 -56.48 14.90 -6.49
N GLU A 200 -56.40 14.42 -5.26
CA GLU A 200 -55.26 14.48 -4.40
C GLU A 200 -54.10 13.97 -5.23
N GLN A 201 -53.24 14.91 -5.71
CA GLN A 201 -51.96 14.58 -6.26
C GLN A 201 -51.25 13.82 -5.14
N ALA A 202 -51.12 12.52 -5.31
CA ALA A 202 -50.34 11.69 -4.43
C ALA A 202 -48.94 12.33 -4.31
N PRO A 203 -48.54 12.77 -3.11
CA PRO A 203 -47.20 13.26 -2.92
C PRO A 203 -46.25 12.07 -3.08
N ASP A 204 -45.27 12.22 -3.88
CA ASP A 204 -44.19 11.28 -4.18
C ASP A 204 -44.51 10.18 -5.19
N SER A 205 -44.71 10.59 -6.43
CA SER A 205 -44.43 9.70 -7.55
C SER A 205 -42.96 9.26 -7.45
N LEU A 206 -42.68 7.98 -7.67
CA LEU A 206 -41.29 7.43 -7.70
C LEU A 206 -40.34 8.34 -8.49
N ALA A 207 -40.80 8.98 -9.57
CA ALA A 207 -40.11 9.98 -10.34
C ALA A 207 -39.60 11.20 -9.52
N GLY A 208 -40.43 11.68 -8.54
CA GLY A 208 -40.00 12.78 -7.67
C GLY A 208 -38.92 12.38 -6.65
N VAL A 209 -38.91 11.12 -6.23
CA VAL A 209 -37.86 10.60 -5.35
C VAL A 209 -36.57 10.42 -6.15
N GLU A 210 -36.65 9.88 -7.36
CA GLU A 210 -35.49 9.71 -8.27
C GLU A 210 -34.85 11.05 -8.63
N GLN A 211 -35.65 12.08 -8.92
CA GLN A 211 -35.15 13.43 -9.19
C GLN A 211 -34.46 14.04 -7.97
N ARG A 212 -35.00 13.86 -6.76
CA ARG A 212 -34.31 14.31 -5.52
C ARG A 212 -33.02 13.59 -5.25
N VAL A 213 -32.97 12.29 -5.49
CA VAL A 213 -31.72 11.50 -5.37
C VAL A 213 -30.72 11.91 -6.45
N ALA A 214 -31.17 12.17 -7.67
CA ALA A 214 -30.31 12.64 -8.76
C ALA A 214 -29.68 14.01 -8.48
N ALA A 215 -30.39 14.88 -7.77
CA ALA A 215 -29.92 16.22 -7.38
C ALA A 215 -28.96 16.21 -6.18
N MET A 216 -28.77 15.08 -5.49
CA MET A 216 -27.81 14.99 -4.38
C MET A 216 -26.39 15.07 -4.88
N PRO A 217 -25.46 15.68 -4.09
CA PRO A 217 -24.05 15.74 -4.43
C PRO A 217 -23.48 14.32 -4.63
N PRO A 218 -22.65 14.11 -5.66
CA PRO A 218 -22.07 12.82 -5.96
C PRO A 218 -20.90 12.49 -5.05
N ILE A 219 -20.75 11.19 -4.73
CA ILE A 219 -19.61 10.66 -3.99
C ILE A 219 -19.14 9.34 -4.62
N VAL A 220 -17.83 9.13 -4.65
CA VAL A 220 -17.21 7.87 -5.03
C VAL A 220 -16.60 7.25 -3.78
N LEU A 221 -16.90 5.98 -3.52
CA LEU A 221 -16.45 5.25 -2.33
C LEU A 221 -15.42 4.20 -2.72
N GLY A 222 -14.51 3.89 -1.80
CA GLY A 222 -13.66 2.71 -1.94
C GLY A 222 -14.46 1.43 -1.79
N LYS A 223 -14.02 0.36 -2.43
CA LYS A 223 -14.72 -0.93 -2.49
C LYS A 223 -15.00 -1.51 -1.10
N ASP A 224 -13.97 -1.62 -0.26
CA ASP A 224 -14.10 -2.22 1.07
C ASP A 224 -15.00 -1.37 1.99
N MET A 225 -14.99 -0.03 1.80
CA MET A 225 -15.91 0.86 2.48
C MET A 225 -17.35 0.64 2.00
N ALA A 226 -17.57 0.56 0.69
CA ALA A 226 -18.89 0.33 0.10
C ALA A 226 -19.47 -1.02 0.56
N ASP A 227 -18.67 -2.09 0.55
CA ASP A 227 -19.04 -3.42 1.05
C ASP A 227 -19.39 -3.37 2.54
N GLY A 228 -18.58 -2.70 3.35
CA GLY A 228 -18.82 -2.52 4.78
C GLY A 228 -20.10 -1.76 5.12
N LEU A 229 -20.46 -0.77 4.30
CA LEU A 229 -21.71 0.00 4.42
C LEU A 229 -22.90 -0.70 3.75
N GLY A 230 -22.66 -1.71 2.92
CA GLY A 230 -23.64 -2.31 2.04
C GLY A 230 -24.15 -1.32 0.99
N ALA A 231 -23.30 -0.39 0.55
CA ALA A 231 -23.61 0.63 -0.44
C ALA A 231 -23.25 0.12 -1.86
N THR A 232 -24.10 0.45 -2.80
CA THR A 232 -23.93 0.21 -4.24
C THR A 232 -24.08 1.51 -4.99
N VAL A 233 -23.69 1.54 -6.27
CA VAL A 233 -23.94 2.70 -7.13
C VAL A 233 -25.42 3.06 -7.12
N GLY A 234 -25.73 4.33 -6.93
CA GLY A 234 -27.08 4.85 -6.74
C GLY A 234 -27.57 4.92 -5.28
N SER A 235 -26.88 4.26 -4.33
CA SER A 235 -27.21 4.36 -2.91
C SER A 235 -27.01 5.78 -2.37
N VAL A 236 -27.80 6.15 -1.36
CA VAL A 236 -27.62 7.40 -0.61
C VAL A 236 -26.89 7.09 0.68
N VAL A 237 -25.85 7.85 0.95
CA VAL A 237 -25.07 7.81 2.20
C VAL A 237 -25.10 9.16 2.89
N LEU A 238 -25.02 9.15 4.21
CA LEU A 238 -24.93 10.35 5.03
C LEU A 238 -23.46 10.57 5.39
N VAL A 239 -22.93 11.73 5.04
CA VAL A 239 -21.56 12.16 5.40
C VAL A 239 -21.66 13.19 6.51
N THR A 240 -21.04 12.89 7.64
CA THR A 240 -21.07 13.74 8.84
C THR A 240 -19.66 14.25 9.13
N SER A 241 -19.50 15.57 9.21
CA SER A 241 -18.27 16.22 9.65
C SER A 241 -18.21 16.25 11.18
N PRO A 242 -17.08 15.84 11.79
CA PRO A 242 -16.88 16.02 13.23
C PRO A 242 -16.66 17.48 13.61
N GLN A 243 -16.21 18.32 12.68
CA GLN A 243 -16.14 19.77 12.86
C GLN A 243 -17.54 20.36 12.73
N GLY A 244 -18.23 20.43 13.87
CA GLY A 244 -19.57 20.96 13.94
C GLY A 244 -19.64 22.47 13.76
N GLU A 245 -20.84 23.01 13.59
CA GLU A 245 -21.13 24.43 13.65
C GLU A 245 -21.40 24.85 15.10
N LEU A 246 -20.76 25.92 15.55
CA LEU A 246 -20.99 26.44 16.88
C LEU A 246 -22.35 27.13 16.88
N THR A 247 -23.33 26.52 17.53
CA THR A 247 -24.67 27.12 17.74
C THR A 247 -24.78 27.63 19.16
N PRO A 248 -25.76 28.48 19.45
CA PRO A 248 -26.03 28.97 20.83
C PRO A 248 -26.28 27.85 21.84
N PHE A 249 -26.61 26.65 21.37
CA PHE A 249 -26.87 25.46 22.20
C PHE A 249 -25.68 24.48 22.24
N GLY A 250 -24.54 24.83 21.65
CA GLY A 250 -23.34 23.99 21.58
C GLY A 250 -22.93 23.63 20.15
N MET A 251 -21.94 22.76 20.04
CA MET A 251 -21.41 22.29 18.76
C MET A 251 -22.35 21.22 18.16
N VAL A 252 -22.91 21.47 16.98
CA VAL A 252 -23.79 20.55 16.26
C VAL A 252 -23.05 20.02 15.03
N PRO A 253 -22.90 18.69 14.86
CA PRO A 253 -22.24 18.13 13.68
C PRO A 253 -22.95 18.53 12.38
N LYS A 254 -22.19 18.95 11.39
CA LYS A 254 -22.71 19.16 10.02
C LYS A 254 -22.82 17.83 9.31
N TYR A 255 -23.88 17.62 8.58
CA TYR A 255 -24.07 16.44 7.75
C TYR A 255 -24.70 16.81 6.41
N ASN A 256 -24.38 16.02 5.38
CA ASN A 256 -25.05 16.12 4.08
C ASN A 256 -25.25 14.72 3.50
N ARG A 257 -26.27 14.60 2.65
CA ARG A 257 -26.59 13.35 1.94
C ARG A 257 -25.89 13.36 0.59
N PHE A 258 -25.21 12.30 0.29
CA PHE A 258 -24.49 12.10 -0.97
C PHE A 258 -25.04 10.88 -1.70
N ARG A 259 -25.06 10.93 -3.02
CA ARG A 259 -25.40 9.81 -3.87
C ARG A 259 -24.12 9.13 -4.35
N VAL A 260 -23.99 7.83 -4.13
CA VAL A 260 -22.85 7.03 -4.62
C VAL A 260 -22.95 6.92 -6.14
N VAL A 261 -21.99 7.49 -6.84
CA VAL A 261 -21.91 7.49 -8.32
C VAL A 261 -20.86 6.53 -8.87
N GLY A 262 -19.94 6.08 -8.03
CA GLY A 262 -18.92 5.12 -8.42
C GLY A 262 -18.28 4.44 -7.21
N ILE A 263 -17.65 3.31 -7.47
CA ILE A 263 -16.88 2.54 -6.50
C ILE A 263 -15.50 2.30 -7.13
N PHE A 264 -14.44 2.77 -6.44
CA PHE A 264 -13.08 2.54 -6.87
C PHE A 264 -12.46 1.33 -6.16
N ASN A 265 -11.52 0.68 -6.84
CA ASN A 265 -10.73 -0.42 -6.29
C ASN A 265 -9.28 -0.20 -6.71
N SER A 266 -8.51 0.40 -5.81
CA SER A 266 -7.08 0.67 -6.00
C SER A 266 -6.23 -0.59 -5.80
N GLY A 267 -6.78 -1.61 -5.13
CA GLY A 267 -6.07 -2.80 -4.68
C GLY A 267 -5.17 -2.54 -3.48
N PHE A 268 -5.33 -1.38 -2.82
CA PHE A 268 -4.67 -1.05 -1.57
C PHE A 268 -5.73 -0.83 -0.49
N PHE A 269 -5.81 -1.76 0.44
CA PHE A 269 -6.89 -1.83 1.43
C PHE A 269 -7.09 -0.53 2.21
N ASP A 270 -6.01 0.15 2.58
CA ASP A 270 -6.09 1.41 3.34
C ASP A 270 -6.87 2.49 2.58
N TYR A 271 -6.71 2.59 1.25
CA TYR A 271 -7.50 3.52 0.44
C TYR A 271 -8.91 3.00 0.21
N ASP A 272 -9.05 1.72 -0.15
CA ASP A 272 -10.34 1.12 -0.49
C ASP A 272 -11.30 1.03 0.71
N SER A 273 -10.76 0.99 1.95
CA SER A 273 -11.54 0.92 3.20
C SER A 273 -11.82 2.27 3.84
N SER A 274 -11.00 3.31 3.56
CA SER A 274 -11.05 4.56 4.34
C SER A 274 -11.17 5.85 3.52
N TRP A 275 -11.16 5.79 2.17
CA TRP A 275 -11.23 7.00 1.34
C TRP A 275 -12.54 7.12 0.58
N ALA A 276 -13.00 8.37 0.44
CA ALA A 276 -14.15 8.75 -0.36
C ALA A 276 -13.83 10.04 -1.14
N PHE A 277 -14.34 10.16 -2.36
CA PHE A 277 -14.09 11.31 -3.24
C PHE A 277 -15.38 12.07 -3.52
N ALA A 278 -15.34 13.38 -3.34
CA ALA A 278 -16.43 14.29 -3.66
C ALA A 278 -15.93 15.46 -4.51
N ARG A 279 -16.85 16.25 -5.06
CA ARG A 279 -16.48 17.53 -5.70
C ARG A 279 -15.88 18.47 -4.67
N LEU A 280 -14.92 19.29 -5.10
CA LEU A 280 -14.32 20.31 -4.24
C LEU A 280 -15.39 21.27 -3.68
N SER A 281 -16.33 21.70 -4.51
CA SER A 281 -17.44 22.59 -4.11
C SER A 281 -18.35 21.99 -3.05
N ASP A 282 -18.69 20.69 -3.17
CA ASP A 282 -19.54 20.00 -2.20
C ASP A 282 -18.83 19.80 -0.86
N ALA A 283 -17.52 19.53 -0.89
CA ALA A 283 -16.69 19.45 0.30
C ALA A 283 -16.55 20.82 0.98
N GLN A 284 -16.30 21.89 0.22
CA GLN A 284 -16.25 23.26 0.73
C GLN A 284 -17.57 23.64 1.43
N GLN A 285 -18.70 23.28 0.86
CA GLN A 285 -20.03 23.52 1.45
C GLN A 285 -20.24 22.71 2.73
N LEU A 286 -19.87 21.42 2.73
CA LEU A 286 -20.02 20.55 3.91
C LEU A 286 -19.19 21.07 5.09
N PHE A 287 -17.96 21.49 4.86
CA PHE A 287 -17.06 21.97 5.92
C PHE A 287 -17.18 23.48 6.20
N GLY A 288 -17.94 24.21 5.38
CA GLY A 288 -18.09 25.67 5.55
C GLY A 288 -16.84 26.47 5.25
N LEU A 289 -15.97 25.96 4.36
CA LEU A 289 -14.68 26.56 4.06
C LEU A 289 -14.73 27.71 3.04
N GLY A 290 -15.90 28.00 2.48
CA GLY A 290 -16.02 29.00 1.40
C GLY A 290 -15.18 28.62 0.19
N ASN A 291 -14.22 29.45 -0.22
CA ASN A 291 -13.33 29.18 -1.36
C ASN A 291 -11.91 28.74 -0.92
N LEU A 292 -11.77 28.17 0.27
CA LEU A 292 -10.49 27.66 0.76
C LEU A 292 -10.27 26.22 0.32
N ILE A 293 -8.99 25.84 0.24
CA ILE A 293 -8.57 24.43 0.15
C ILE A 293 -7.67 24.11 1.34
N SER A 294 -7.64 22.83 1.77
CA SER A 294 -6.76 22.44 2.89
C SER A 294 -5.36 22.11 2.41
N VAL A 295 -5.22 21.59 1.19
CA VAL A 295 -3.96 21.11 0.64
C VAL A 295 -3.85 21.40 -0.85
N MET A 296 -2.63 21.63 -1.32
CA MET A 296 -2.29 21.64 -2.74
C MET A 296 -1.34 20.47 -3.02
N GLU A 297 -1.72 19.61 -3.93
CA GLU A 297 -1.02 18.40 -4.29
C GLU A 297 -0.18 18.59 -5.55
N PHE A 298 1.00 17.97 -5.57
CA PHE A 298 1.93 18.06 -6.71
C PHE A 298 2.42 16.69 -7.14
N LYS A 299 2.48 16.49 -8.45
CA LYS A 299 3.21 15.41 -9.11
C LYS A 299 4.55 15.95 -9.60
N VAL A 300 5.63 15.26 -9.31
CA VAL A 300 6.99 15.62 -9.73
C VAL A 300 7.54 14.56 -10.68
N ASP A 301 8.51 14.94 -11.50
CA ASP A 301 9.17 14.06 -12.49
C ASP A 301 10.11 13.05 -11.81
N ASP A 302 10.79 13.45 -10.74
CA ASP A 302 11.68 12.58 -9.96
C ASP A 302 11.18 12.42 -8.52
N ILE A 303 10.52 11.29 -8.28
CA ILE A 303 9.94 10.92 -6.99
C ILE A 303 10.99 10.73 -5.88
N TYR A 304 12.23 10.36 -6.24
CA TYR A 304 13.30 10.14 -5.28
C TYR A 304 13.96 11.43 -4.80
N ARG A 305 13.72 12.53 -5.53
CA ARG A 305 14.16 13.89 -5.17
C ARG A 305 13.04 14.73 -4.56
N ALA A 306 11.92 14.10 -4.21
CA ALA A 306 10.75 14.79 -3.65
C ALA A 306 11.08 15.58 -2.37
N ASP A 307 12.09 15.20 -1.60
CA ASP A 307 12.59 15.91 -0.42
C ASP A 307 13.23 17.27 -0.76
N VAL A 308 13.97 17.33 -1.87
CA VAL A 308 14.60 18.58 -2.34
C VAL A 308 13.56 19.47 -3.00
N ILE A 309 12.68 18.87 -3.83
CA ILE A 309 11.64 19.60 -4.55
C ILE A 309 10.60 20.16 -3.57
N SER A 310 10.24 19.43 -2.51
CA SER A 310 9.30 19.90 -1.49
C SER A 310 9.79 21.17 -0.79
N ARG A 311 11.08 21.22 -0.42
CA ARG A 311 11.69 22.44 0.16
C ARG A 311 11.68 23.61 -0.82
N SER A 312 11.99 23.36 -2.09
CA SER A 312 11.92 24.39 -3.13
C SER A 312 10.50 24.94 -3.32
N LEU A 313 9.48 24.07 -3.25
CA LEU A 313 8.07 24.47 -3.29
C LEU A 313 7.67 25.27 -2.04
N GLU A 314 8.14 24.86 -0.86
CA GLU A 314 7.90 25.57 0.40
C GLU A 314 8.49 26.98 0.37
N ASP A 315 9.75 27.12 -0.07
CA ASP A 315 10.41 28.41 -0.23
C ASP A 315 9.68 29.30 -1.25
N ALA A 316 9.24 28.72 -2.39
CA ALA A 316 8.49 29.43 -3.42
C ALA A 316 7.07 29.82 -2.98
N ALA A 317 6.44 29.01 -2.12
CA ALA A 317 5.13 29.33 -1.53
C ALA A 317 5.19 30.48 -0.54
N GLY A 318 6.31 30.59 0.20
CA GLY A 318 6.56 31.65 1.15
C GLY A 318 6.25 31.26 2.60
N LYS A 319 6.37 32.22 3.51
CA LYS A 319 6.22 31.97 4.95
C LYS A 319 4.81 31.48 5.30
N GLY A 320 4.74 30.50 6.20
CA GLY A 320 3.49 29.93 6.71
C GLY A 320 2.96 28.74 5.90
N PHE A 321 3.72 28.29 4.90
CA PHE A 321 3.46 27.01 4.20
C PHE A 321 4.45 25.94 4.68
N MET A 322 4.03 24.71 4.59
CA MET A 322 4.82 23.53 4.85
C MET A 322 4.56 22.51 3.72
N ALA A 323 5.63 22.00 3.14
CA ALA A 323 5.53 20.95 2.13
C ALA A 323 5.96 19.61 2.72
N THR A 324 5.10 18.62 2.66
CA THR A 324 5.40 17.23 3.01
C THR A 324 5.49 16.39 1.76
N ASN A 325 6.40 15.44 1.75
CA ASN A 325 6.55 14.51 0.62
C ASN A 325 6.03 13.11 0.98
N TRP A 326 5.81 12.29 -0.04
CA TRP A 326 5.29 10.94 0.10
C TRP A 326 6.12 10.03 1.04
N MET A 327 7.45 10.25 1.14
CA MET A 327 8.32 9.50 2.06
C MET A 327 8.10 9.91 3.51
N GLU A 328 7.84 11.19 3.77
CA GLU A 328 7.54 11.69 5.12
C GLU A 328 6.15 11.25 5.58
N GLN A 329 5.16 11.32 4.71
CA GLN A 329 3.81 10.85 4.99
C GLN A 329 3.79 9.36 5.33
N ASN A 330 4.63 8.55 4.65
CA ASN A 330 4.75 7.11 4.85
C ASN A 330 5.96 6.71 5.72
N LYS A 331 6.42 7.59 6.61
CA LYS A 331 7.63 7.38 7.42
C LYS A 331 7.60 6.11 8.28
N ALA A 332 6.42 5.74 8.78
CA ALA A 332 6.23 4.50 9.54
C ALA A 332 6.49 3.26 8.65
N LEU A 333 5.95 3.25 7.44
CA LEU A 333 6.17 2.18 6.46
C LEU A 333 7.65 2.07 6.08
N PHE A 334 8.33 3.20 5.82
CA PHE A 334 9.77 3.18 5.52
C PHE A 334 10.64 2.68 6.67
N ARG A 335 10.24 2.95 7.91
CA ARG A 335 10.90 2.37 9.11
C ARG A 335 10.70 0.87 9.16
N ALA A 336 9.49 0.39 8.91
CA ALA A 336 9.17 -1.04 8.86
C ALA A 336 9.98 -1.77 7.76
N LEU A 337 10.02 -1.21 6.54
CA LEU A 337 10.82 -1.74 5.42
C LEU A 337 12.33 -1.74 5.71
N ARG A 338 12.83 -0.77 6.50
CA ARG A 338 14.23 -0.76 6.92
C ARG A 338 14.52 -1.88 7.94
N LEU A 339 13.62 -2.07 8.91
CA LEU A 339 13.74 -3.15 9.88
C LEU A 339 13.66 -4.52 9.19
N GLU A 340 12.71 -4.68 8.28
CA GLU A 340 12.54 -5.89 7.48
C GLU A 340 13.82 -6.23 6.69
N ARG A 341 14.48 -5.22 6.09
CA ARG A 341 15.77 -5.42 5.40
C ARG A 341 16.86 -5.97 6.33
N VAL A 342 16.93 -5.47 7.57
CA VAL A 342 17.90 -5.95 8.57
C VAL A 342 17.59 -7.40 8.95
N VAL A 343 16.33 -7.71 9.22
CA VAL A 343 15.89 -9.08 9.55
C VAL A 343 16.17 -10.04 8.39
N THR A 344 15.84 -9.65 7.17
CA THR A 344 16.12 -10.42 5.96
C THR A 344 17.62 -10.65 5.79
N PHE A 345 18.45 -9.63 6.00
CA PHE A 345 19.91 -9.78 5.92
C PHE A 345 20.45 -10.78 6.95
N ILE A 346 19.97 -10.74 8.19
CA ILE A 346 20.34 -11.70 9.24
C ILE A 346 19.88 -13.11 8.87
N THR A 347 18.65 -13.27 8.40
CA THR A 347 18.09 -14.56 7.99
C THR A 347 18.88 -15.18 6.83
N ILE A 348 19.19 -14.36 5.82
CA ILE A 348 20.04 -14.75 4.70
C ILE A 348 21.42 -15.18 5.20
N GLY A 349 22.03 -14.40 6.08
CA GLY A 349 23.32 -14.73 6.69
C GLY A 349 23.30 -16.08 7.41
N LEU A 350 22.23 -16.36 8.13
CA LEU A 350 22.05 -17.64 8.84
C LEU A 350 21.90 -18.83 7.87
N ILE A 351 21.10 -18.69 6.82
CA ILE A 351 20.92 -19.73 5.78
C ILE A 351 22.28 -20.04 5.12
N VAL A 352 23.01 -19.00 4.77
CA VAL A 352 24.34 -19.09 4.19
C VAL A 352 25.33 -19.78 5.12
N PHE A 353 25.30 -19.44 6.41
CA PHE A 353 26.13 -20.07 7.43
C PHE A 353 25.83 -21.56 7.58
N VAL A 354 24.57 -21.95 7.63
CA VAL A 354 24.16 -23.36 7.69
C VAL A 354 24.60 -24.13 6.45
N ALA A 355 24.48 -23.52 5.26
CA ALA A 355 24.96 -24.14 4.01
C ALA A 355 26.48 -24.35 4.04
N ALA A 356 27.24 -23.39 4.57
CA ALA A 356 28.71 -23.52 4.72
C ALA A 356 29.10 -24.66 5.68
N LEU A 357 28.40 -24.77 6.82
CA LEU A 357 28.61 -25.87 7.78
C LEU A 357 28.28 -27.23 7.15
N ASN A 358 27.24 -27.33 6.35
CA ASN A 358 26.87 -28.57 5.66
C ASN A 358 27.97 -29.00 4.71
N ILE A 359 28.57 -28.10 3.91
CA ILE A 359 29.68 -28.39 3.03
C ILE A 359 30.92 -28.82 3.85
N LEU A 360 31.23 -28.09 4.93
CA LEU A 360 32.35 -28.34 5.79
C LEU A 360 32.29 -29.79 6.38
N ILE A 361 31.16 -30.14 6.99
CA ILE A 361 30.94 -31.43 7.65
C ILE A 361 31.03 -32.56 6.60
N SER A 362 30.36 -32.39 5.47
CA SER A 362 30.39 -33.36 4.37
C SER A 362 31.77 -33.63 3.85
N LEU A 363 32.60 -32.59 3.66
CA LEU A 363 33.98 -32.74 3.18
C LEU A 363 34.88 -33.36 4.24
N ILE A 364 34.73 -33.02 5.53
CA ILE A 364 35.45 -33.66 6.61
C ILE A 364 35.20 -35.17 6.60
N MET A 365 33.91 -35.56 6.53
CA MET A 365 33.48 -36.96 6.53
C MET A 365 34.04 -37.70 5.30
N MET A 366 34.01 -37.05 4.13
CA MET A 366 34.58 -37.59 2.91
C MET A 366 36.12 -37.77 3.00
N VAL A 367 36.82 -36.81 3.58
CA VAL A 367 38.30 -36.93 3.84
C VAL A 367 38.58 -38.11 4.75
N MET A 368 37.83 -38.29 5.85
CA MET A 368 37.99 -39.41 6.77
C MET A 368 37.78 -40.75 6.07
N GLU A 369 36.77 -40.88 5.25
CA GLU A 369 36.49 -42.14 4.51
C GLU A 369 37.55 -42.41 3.43
N LYS A 370 38.13 -41.39 2.83
CA LYS A 370 39.14 -41.50 1.78
C LYS A 370 40.57 -41.51 2.32
N THR A 371 40.77 -41.56 3.62
CA THR A 371 42.10 -41.51 4.25
C THR A 371 43.07 -42.58 3.70
N LYS A 372 42.59 -43.83 3.48
CA LYS A 372 43.42 -44.90 2.91
C LYS A 372 43.78 -44.59 1.43
N ASP A 373 42.81 -44.15 0.64
CA ASP A 373 43.06 -43.81 -0.77
C ASP A 373 44.06 -42.64 -0.91
N ILE A 374 43.94 -41.65 -0.02
CA ILE A 374 44.90 -40.50 0.06
C ILE A 374 46.31 -41.00 0.43
N ALA A 375 46.41 -41.87 1.43
CA ALA A 375 47.71 -42.41 1.85
C ALA A 375 48.40 -43.19 0.74
N VAL A 376 47.67 -44.03 -0.01
CA VAL A 376 48.18 -44.74 -1.20
C VAL A 376 48.64 -43.76 -2.26
N LEU A 377 47.87 -42.74 -2.60
CA LEU A 377 48.26 -41.74 -3.60
C LEU A 377 49.54 -40.99 -3.15
N MET A 378 49.65 -40.64 -1.87
CA MET A 378 50.84 -39.97 -1.35
C MET A 378 52.07 -40.86 -1.31
N SER A 379 51.90 -42.17 -1.03
CA SER A 379 53.02 -43.15 -1.09
C SER A 379 53.51 -43.37 -2.53
N MET A 380 52.64 -43.18 -3.53
CA MET A 380 52.96 -43.16 -4.95
C MET A 380 53.61 -41.86 -5.45
N GLY A 381 53.88 -40.88 -4.57
CA GLY A 381 54.56 -39.63 -4.90
C GLY A 381 53.71 -38.43 -5.20
N THR A 382 52.40 -38.49 -4.94
CA THR A 382 51.51 -37.33 -5.09
C THR A 382 51.85 -36.24 -4.07
N ARG A 383 52.03 -34.99 -4.52
CA ARG A 383 52.38 -33.84 -3.66
C ARG A 383 51.21 -33.42 -2.81
N LYS A 384 51.47 -32.99 -1.55
CA LYS A 384 50.46 -32.44 -0.62
C LYS A 384 49.55 -31.37 -1.26
N ALA A 385 50.13 -30.49 -2.09
CA ALA A 385 49.39 -29.47 -2.83
C ALA A 385 48.36 -30.04 -3.83
N GLN A 386 48.72 -31.17 -4.48
CA GLN A 386 47.79 -31.83 -5.43
C GLN A 386 46.61 -32.46 -4.69
N VAL A 387 46.83 -33.11 -3.55
CA VAL A 387 45.79 -33.66 -2.70
C VAL A 387 44.84 -32.52 -2.26
N ARG A 388 45.40 -31.44 -1.73
CA ARG A 388 44.63 -30.26 -1.34
C ARG A 388 43.76 -29.73 -2.49
N ASN A 389 44.32 -29.58 -3.67
CA ASN A 389 43.61 -29.05 -4.83
C ASN A 389 42.48 -29.97 -5.33
N VAL A 390 42.62 -31.31 -5.17
CA VAL A 390 41.53 -32.28 -5.48
C VAL A 390 40.33 -32.02 -4.61
N PHE A 391 40.50 -31.86 -3.28
CA PHE A 391 39.40 -31.62 -2.37
C PHE A 391 38.78 -30.22 -2.53
N ILE A 392 39.60 -29.19 -2.81
CA ILE A 392 39.10 -27.86 -3.17
C ILE A 392 38.24 -27.95 -4.44
N ALA A 393 38.75 -28.61 -5.51
CA ALA A 393 38.01 -28.76 -6.75
C ALA A 393 36.68 -29.50 -6.54
N GLN A 394 36.69 -30.53 -5.68
CA GLN A 394 35.47 -31.30 -5.35
C GLN A 394 34.43 -30.46 -4.62
N GLY A 395 34.79 -29.69 -3.60
CA GLY A 395 33.85 -28.84 -2.88
C GLY A 395 33.33 -27.70 -3.73
N VAL A 396 34.16 -27.09 -4.57
CA VAL A 396 33.73 -26.10 -5.55
C VAL A 396 32.75 -26.71 -6.57
N LEU A 397 33.01 -27.96 -7.02
CA LEU A 397 32.12 -28.64 -7.96
C LEU A 397 30.74 -28.94 -7.33
N ILE A 398 30.72 -29.37 -6.05
CA ILE A 398 29.46 -29.54 -5.27
C ILE A 398 28.71 -28.19 -5.18
N GLY A 399 29.47 -27.12 -4.84
CA GLY A 399 28.92 -25.77 -4.77
C GLY A 399 28.33 -25.29 -6.09
N VAL A 400 29.01 -25.46 -7.20
CA VAL A 400 28.58 -25.05 -8.53
C VAL A 400 27.32 -25.82 -8.97
N ILE A 401 27.33 -27.16 -8.80
CA ILE A 401 26.20 -28.02 -9.17
C ILE A 401 24.97 -27.65 -8.30
N GLY A 402 25.18 -27.58 -6.98
CA GLY A 402 24.09 -27.22 -6.05
C GLY A 402 23.53 -25.83 -6.31
N THR A 403 24.41 -24.86 -6.59
CA THR A 403 23.98 -23.49 -6.97
C THR A 403 23.19 -23.48 -8.27
N ALA A 404 23.65 -24.17 -9.30
CA ALA A 404 22.94 -24.21 -10.59
C ALA A 404 21.54 -24.81 -10.45
N ILE A 405 21.41 -25.95 -9.76
CA ILE A 405 20.12 -26.58 -9.50
C ILE A 405 19.26 -25.66 -8.60
N GLY A 406 19.84 -25.07 -7.57
CA GLY A 406 19.15 -24.16 -6.63
C GLY A 406 18.63 -22.91 -7.30
N LEU A 407 19.38 -22.29 -8.23
CA LEU A 407 18.91 -21.19 -9.04
C LEU A 407 17.72 -21.58 -9.91
N VAL A 408 17.83 -22.71 -10.65
CA VAL A 408 16.74 -23.17 -11.51
C VAL A 408 15.45 -23.41 -10.69
N LEU A 409 15.56 -24.10 -9.55
CA LEU A 409 14.43 -24.38 -8.68
C LEU A 409 13.89 -23.08 -8.03
N GLY A 410 14.76 -22.22 -7.54
CA GLY A 410 14.38 -20.95 -6.90
C GLY A 410 13.63 -20.03 -7.88
N TYR A 411 14.13 -19.88 -9.10
CA TYR A 411 13.46 -19.09 -10.13
C TYR A 411 12.15 -19.74 -10.60
N ALA A 412 12.12 -21.06 -10.80
CA ALA A 412 10.92 -21.77 -11.21
C ALA A 412 9.79 -21.62 -10.17
N ILE A 413 10.12 -21.80 -8.88
CA ILE A 413 9.16 -21.65 -7.78
C ILE A 413 8.70 -20.19 -7.66
N SER A 414 9.63 -19.23 -7.76
CA SER A 414 9.29 -17.80 -7.70
C SER A 414 8.40 -17.36 -8.87
N TYR A 415 8.68 -17.86 -10.07
CA TYR A 415 7.86 -17.58 -11.26
C TYR A 415 6.46 -18.19 -11.12
N ALA A 416 6.39 -19.47 -10.70
CA ALA A 416 5.11 -20.14 -10.47
C ALA A 416 4.31 -19.45 -9.35
N GLY A 417 4.97 -19.07 -8.24
CA GLY A 417 4.33 -18.36 -7.13
C GLY A 417 3.73 -17.02 -7.55
N GLY A 418 4.45 -16.24 -8.37
CA GLY A 418 3.98 -14.97 -8.89
C GLY A 418 2.86 -15.10 -9.92
N HIS A 419 2.91 -16.14 -10.78
CA HIS A 419 1.91 -16.32 -11.83
C HIS A 419 0.58 -16.88 -11.30
N TYR A 420 0.63 -17.84 -10.39
CA TYR A 420 -0.55 -18.52 -9.87
C TYR A 420 -1.11 -17.91 -8.58
N HIS A 421 -0.51 -16.83 -8.04
CA HIS A 421 -0.92 -16.20 -6.79
C HIS A 421 -1.17 -17.22 -5.66
N VAL A 422 -0.22 -18.16 -5.50
CA VAL A 422 -0.38 -19.37 -4.66
C VAL A 422 -0.66 -19.03 -3.20
N ILE A 423 -0.16 -17.89 -2.73
CA ILE A 423 -0.28 -17.46 -1.34
C ILE A 423 -1.17 -16.22 -1.30
N SER A 424 -2.44 -16.41 -0.88
CA SER A 424 -3.35 -15.31 -0.59
C SER A 424 -3.09 -14.74 0.81
N LEU A 425 -3.17 -13.44 0.94
CA LEU A 425 -3.04 -12.69 2.18
C LEU A 425 -4.39 -12.07 2.55
N SER A 426 -4.61 -11.80 3.84
CA SER A 426 -5.76 -11.02 4.28
C SER A 426 -5.48 -9.53 4.01
N PRO A 427 -6.23 -8.87 3.12
CA PRO A 427 -5.99 -7.46 2.77
C PRO A 427 -6.05 -6.52 3.97
N GLU A 428 -6.91 -6.83 4.94
CA GLU A 428 -7.08 -6.08 6.20
C GLU A 428 -5.79 -5.97 7.03
N VAL A 429 -4.87 -6.95 6.91
CA VAL A 429 -3.64 -7.03 7.70
C VAL A 429 -2.43 -6.57 6.90
N TYR A 430 -2.35 -6.98 5.62
CA TYR A 430 -1.17 -6.81 4.79
C TYR A 430 -1.35 -5.74 3.71
N SER A 431 -2.53 -5.14 3.58
CA SER A 431 -2.91 -4.16 2.56
C SER A 431 -2.75 -4.64 1.11
N ILE A 432 -2.49 -5.94 0.91
CA ILE A 432 -2.34 -6.62 -0.38
C ILE A 432 -3.02 -7.98 -0.35
N ASP A 433 -3.55 -8.41 -1.50
CA ASP A 433 -4.35 -9.64 -1.62
C ASP A 433 -3.51 -10.93 -1.73
N TYR A 434 -2.26 -10.83 -2.19
CA TYR A 434 -1.37 -11.98 -2.43
C TYR A 434 0.09 -11.61 -2.23
N VAL A 435 0.95 -12.62 -2.03
CA VAL A 435 2.40 -12.43 -1.92
C VAL A 435 2.97 -12.16 -3.32
N PRO A 436 3.52 -10.95 -3.57
CA PRO A 436 4.14 -10.63 -4.85
C PRO A 436 5.54 -11.25 -4.95
N PHE A 437 5.83 -11.92 -6.08
CA PHE A 437 7.15 -12.45 -6.38
C PHE A 437 7.75 -11.66 -7.54
N ALA A 438 8.87 -11.00 -7.33
CA ALA A 438 9.61 -10.28 -8.37
C ALA A 438 11.07 -10.76 -8.43
N PRO A 439 11.33 -11.93 -9.04
CA PRO A 439 12.69 -12.44 -9.17
C PRO A 439 13.51 -11.58 -10.14
N ARG A 440 14.67 -11.10 -9.69
CA ARG A 440 15.61 -10.30 -10.49
C ARG A 440 16.82 -11.13 -10.88
N ILE A 441 17.26 -11.06 -12.13
CA ILE A 441 18.42 -11.80 -12.63
C ILE A 441 19.71 -11.42 -11.87
N ILE A 442 19.84 -10.15 -11.52
CA ILE A 442 21.02 -9.65 -10.80
C ILE A 442 21.17 -10.29 -9.41
N ASP A 443 20.06 -10.54 -8.72
CA ASP A 443 20.04 -11.21 -7.42
C ASP A 443 20.54 -12.65 -7.54
N GLY A 444 20.14 -13.36 -8.60
CA GLY A 444 20.63 -14.71 -8.89
C GLY A 444 22.12 -14.75 -9.17
N VAL A 445 22.66 -13.76 -9.88
CA VAL A 445 24.12 -13.67 -10.12
C VAL A 445 24.86 -13.42 -8.81
N ILE A 446 24.37 -12.52 -7.96
CA ILE A 446 24.96 -12.24 -6.64
C ILE A 446 24.92 -13.50 -5.77
N VAL A 447 23.76 -14.17 -5.70
CA VAL A 447 23.57 -15.42 -4.95
C VAL A 447 24.54 -16.50 -5.44
N ALA A 448 24.70 -16.65 -6.77
CA ALA A 448 25.63 -17.60 -7.35
C ALA A 448 27.10 -17.33 -6.95
N LEU A 449 27.50 -16.07 -7.04
CA LEU A 449 28.88 -15.69 -6.65
C LEU A 449 29.13 -15.93 -5.16
N VAL A 450 28.19 -15.54 -4.32
CA VAL A 450 28.28 -15.74 -2.88
C VAL A 450 28.27 -17.23 -2.52
N ALA A 451 27.39 -18.04 -3.09
CA ALA A 451 27.29 -19.48 -2.81
C ALA A 451 28.57 -20.24 -3.22
N VAL A 452 29.06 -19.95 -4.42
CA VAL A 452 30.36 -20.56 -4.89
C VAL A 452 31.51 -20.05 -4.05
N GLY A 453 31.57 -18.77 -3.70
CA GLY A 453 32.59 -18.21 -2.82
C GLY A 453 32.64 -18.88 -1.45
N ILE A 454 31.45 -19.06 -0.84
CA ILE A 454 31.29 -19.74 0.46
C ILE A 454 31.69 -21.21 0.34
N SER A 455 31.29 -21.91 -0.73
CA SER A 455 31.68 -23.27 -0.99
C SER A 455 33.20 -23.39 -1.06
N PHE A 456 33.86 -22.44 -1.73
CA PHE A 456 35.34 -22.39 -1.79
C PHE A 456 35.94 -22.21 -0.39
N VAL A 457 35.48 -21.23 0.40
CA VAL A 457 36.00 -20.96 1.75
C VAL A 457 35.78 -22.14 2.68
N ALA A 458 34.58 -22.75 2.67
CA ALA A 458 34.25 -23.93 3.49
C ALA A 458 35.13 -25.14 3.19
N THR A 459 35.68 -25.25 1.95
CA THR A 459 36.53 -26.36 1.54
C THR A 459 37.99 -26.21 1.97
N LEU A 460 38.42 -25.00 2.35
CA LEU A 460 39.85 -24.75 2.68
C LEU A 460 40.32 -25.59 3.87
N TYR A 461 39.54 -25.62 4.95
CA TYR A 461 39.94 -26.36 6.16
C TYR A 461 39.99 -27.90 5.93
N PRO A 462 38.95 -28.56 5.38
CA PRO A 462 38.99 -29.99 5.10
C PRO A 462 40.10 -30.38 4.13
N SER A 463 40.33 -29.58 3.07
CA SER A 463 41.38 -29.85 2.08
C SER A 463 42.78 -29.73 2.67
N TRP A 464 43.01 -28.78 3.57
CA TRP A 464 44.27 -28.64 4.28
C TRP A 464 44.52 -29.82 5.23
N SER A 465 43.49 -30.25 5.99
CA SER A 465 43.52 -31.43 6.84
C SER A 465 43.88 -32.70 6.02
N ALA A 466 43.20 -32.91 4.89
CA ALA A 466 43.49 -34.03 3.98
C ALA A 466 44.97 -34.08 3.51
N SER A 467 45.58 -32.91 3.27
CA SER A 467 46.97 -32.83 2.81
C SER A 467 48.02 -33.15 3.88
N ARG A 468 47.61 -33.24 5.16
CA ARG A 468 48.51 -33.53 6.30
C ARG A 468 48.45 -34.97 6.79
N ILE A 469 47.67 -35.81 6.16
CA ILE A 469 47.58 -37.25 6.49
C ILE A 469 48.99 -37.88 6.30
N LEU A 470 49.43 -38.59 7.33
CA LEU A 470 50.71 -39.31 7.28
C LEU A 470 50.45 -40.70 6.69
N PRO A 471 51.08 -41.08 5.53
CA PRO A 471 50.83 -42.38 4.88
C PRO A 471 51.13 -43.56 5.79
N ALA A 472 52.19 -43.45 6.63
CA ALA A 472 52.61 -44.52 7.53
C ALA A 472 51.58 -44.82 8.64
N GLU A 473 50.92 -43.78 9.15
CA GLU A 473 49.86 -43.96 10.18
C GLU A 473 48.55 -44.49 9.58
N ALA A 474 48.14 -43.93 8.42
CA ALA A 474 46.90 -44.29 7.77
C ALA A 474 46.89 -45.74 7.19
N LEU A 475 48.03 -46.31 6.90
CA LEU A 475 48.18 -47.69 6.42
C LEU A 475 48.46 -48.71 7.54
N ARG A 476 48.81 -48.25 8.76
CA ARG A 476 49.15 -49.11 9.93
C ARG A 476 47.92 -49.56 10.72
N TYR A 477 46.87 -48.80 10.73
CA TYR A 477 45.62 -49.15 11.43
C TYR A 477 44.71 -49.93 10.48
N GLU A 478 44.64 -51.22 10.66
CA GLU A 478 43.52 -52.12 10.24
C GLU A 478 42.44 -52.15 11.31
#